data_d299582074e99fa89523ecbd3a674dbe
#
_entry.id   d299582074e99fa89523ecbd3a674dbe
#
_cell.length_a   1.000
_cell.length_b   1.000
_cell.length_c   1.000
_cell.angle_alpha   90.00
_cell.angle_beta   90.00
_cell.angle_gamma   90.00
#
_symmetry.space_group_name_H-M   'P 1'
#
loop_
_entity.id
_entity.type
_entity.pdbx_description
1 polymer ?
#
loop_
_entity_poly.entity_id
_entity_poly.type
_entity_poly.pdbx_seq_one_letter_code
_entity_poly.pdbx_strand_id
1 'polypeptide(L)'
;VFLMSRFRYPQKFLIISILFAIPIVLGTYFFVTKINNEIRTIRFEQHGLKYVTPIQKLLKDIQQHRGLTSIYLGGNTSTMGALTSKGNEIDQDFAELERIDAEIGSLLRVKSEPSRVDEMKSEWFEIKQAFDKGALTLESSFRTHTDLRQNIIFFIDDIADKSDLGLERHLDTSYLIEIFINRIPVISENMAQLRVSGLMLPE
;
A
#
# COMPACT_ATOMS: atom_id res chain seq x y z
N VAL A 1 -27.58 -47.21 30.10
CA VAL A 1 -26.96 -48.05 31.16
C VAL A 1 -26.72 -49.49 30.65
N PHE A 2 -27.51 -50.04 29.72
CA PHE A 2 -27.43 -51.43 29.24
C PHE A 2 -26.22 -51.77 28.34
N LEU A 3 -25.62 -50.83 27.65
CA LEU A 3 -24.47 -51.08 26.73
C LEU A 3 -23.15 -51.32 27.47
N MET A 4 -22.96 -50.74 28.65
CA MET A 4 -21.70 -50.83 29.43
C MET A 4 -21.59 -52.12 30.26
N SER A 5 -22.69 -52.90 30.48
CA SER A 5 -22.66 -54.07 31.33
C SER A 5 -21.92 -55.26 30.73
N ARG A 6 -21.74 -55.30 29.39
CA ARG A 6 -21.06 -56.37 28.63
C ARG A 6 -19.55 -56.24 28.52
N PHE A 7 -18.98 -55.09 28.86
CA PHE A 7 -17.54 -54.86 28.70
C PHE A 7 -16.75 -55.14 29.97
N ARG A 8 -15.53 -55.71 29.83
CA ARG A 8 -14.57 -55.89 30.93
C ARG A 8 -14.07 -54.52 31.43
N TYR A 9 -13.65 -54.43 32.67
CA TYR A 9 -13.19 -53.19 33.31
C TYR A 9 -12.16 -52.38 32.44
N PRO A 10 -11.11 -53.00 31.84
CA PRO A 10 -10.17 -52.27 31.02
C PRO A 10 -10.80 -51.69 29.74
N GLN A 11 -11.81 -52.39 29.16
CA GLN A 11 -12.53 -51.91 27.99
C GLN A 11 -13.40 -50.68 28.28
N LYS A 12 -14.04 -50.66 29.47
CA LYS A 12 -14.80 -49.51 29.92
C LYS A 12 -13.92 -48.27 30.07
N PHE A 13 -12.74 -48.44 30.68
CA PHE A 13 -11.77 -47.38 30.85
C PHE A 13 -11.28 -46.84 29.48
N LEU A 14 -10.98 -47.73 28.55
CA LEU A 14 -10.56 -47.33 27.18
C LEU A 14 -11.64 -46.53 26.47
N ILE A 15 -12.90 -46.94 26.52
CA ILE A 15 -14.01 -46.21 25.89
C ILE A 15 -14.17 -44.82 26.47
N ILE A 16 -14.12 -44.69 27.81
CA ILE A 16 -14.19 -43.40 28.49
C ILE A 16 -13.00 -42.52 28.08
N SER A 17 -11.78 -43.06 28.08
CA SER A 17 -10.59 -42.31 27.65
C SER A 17 -10.70 -41.80 26.24
N ILE A 18 -11.15 -42.61 25.30
CA ILE A 18 -11.38 -42.24 23.89
C ILE A 18 -12.46 -41.12 23.83
N LEU A 19 -13.56 -41.27 24.57
CA LEU A 19 -14.66 -40.30 24.59
C LEU A 19 -14.18 -38.92 25.05
N PHE A 20 -13.28 -38.85 26.04
CA PHE A 20 -12.67 -37.62 26.48
C PHE A 20 -11.55 -37.12 25.58
N ALA A 21 -10.82 -38.01 24.91
CA ALA A 21 -9.74 -37.63 23.99
C ALA A 21 -10.27 -36.96 22.71
N ILE A 22 -11.42 -37.38 22.17
CA ILE A 22 -12.01 -36.84 20.95
C ILE A 22 -12.22 -35.33 21.03
N PRO A 23 -12.94 -34.75 22.02
CA PRO A 23 -13.15 -33.30 22.08
C PRO A 23 -11.84 -32.53 22.31
N ILE A 24 -10.87 -33.09 23.00
CA ILE A 24 -9.55 -32.46 23.19
C ILE A 24 -8.80 -32.39 21.85
N VAL A 25 -8.75 -33.49 21.10
CA VAL A 25 -8.10 -33.53 19.79
C VAL A 25 -8.77 -32.58 18.81
N LEU A 26 -10.11 -32.59 18.74
CA LEU A 26 -10.87 -31.66 17.90
C LEU A 26 -10.65 -30.21 18.30
N GLY A 27 -10.71 -29.90 19.60
CA GLY A 27 -10.47 -28.55 20.11
C GLY A 27 -9.05 -28.06 19.77
N THR A 28 -8.05 -28.92 19.95
CA THR A 28 -6.66 -28.60 19.60
C THR A 28 -6.52 -28.38 18.08
N TYR A 29 -7.11 -29.22 17.26
CA TYR A 29 -7.11 -29.07 15.81
C TYR A 29 -7.70 -27.73 15.36
N PHE A 30 -8.89 -27.37 15.84
CA PHE A 30 -9.53 -26.08 15.53
C PHE A 30 -8.71 -24.90 16.02
N PHE A 31 -8.15 -25.01 17.22
CA PHE A 31 -7.31 -23.95 17.80
C PHE A 31 -6.04 -23.72 16.99
N VAL A 32 -5.32 -24.78 16.62
CA VAL A 32 -4.11 -24.68 15.79
C VAL A 32 -4.45 -24.11 14.40
N THR A 33 -5.55 -24.57 13.80
CA THR A 33 -5.97 -24.07 12.49
C THR A 33 -6.31 -22.58 12.54
N LYS A 34 -7.01 -22.14 13.61
CA LYS A 34 -7.31 -20.72 13.82
C LYS A 34 -6.04 -19.87 13.94
N ILE A 35 -5.10 -20.29 14.79
CA ILE A 35 -3.82 -19.58 14.96
C ILE A 35 -3.05 -19.52 13.65
N ASN A 36 -2.96 -20.59 12.90
CA ASN A 36 -2.24 -20.61 11.62
C ASN A 36 -2.85 -19.64 10.60
N ASN A 37 -4.18 -19.53 10.58
CA ASN A 37 -4.87 -18.57 9.72
C ASN A 37 -4.59 -17.12 10.17
N GLU A 38 -4.61 -16.83 11.47
CA GLU A 38 -4.27 -15.51 11.99
C GLU A 38 -2.82 -15.10 11.66
N ILE A 39 -1.86 -16.01 11.84
CA ILE A 39 -0.46 -15.78 11.48
C ILE A 39 -0.33 -15.48 9.97
N ARG A 40 -1.07 -16.19 9.12
CA ARG A 40 -1.04 -15.95 7.67
C ARG A 40 -1.57 -14.57 7.34
N THR A 41 -2.71 -14.15 7.89
CA THR A 41 -3.29 -12.81 7.70
C THR A 41 -2.29 -11.73 8.11
N ILE A 42 -1.75 -11.81 9.32
CA ILE A 42 -0.75 -10.84 9.81
C ILE A 42 0.47 -10.73 8.88
N ARG A 43 0.93 -11.83 8.30
CA ARG A 43 2.05 -11.78 7.33
C ARG A 43 1.66 -11.05 6.04
N PHE A 44 0.44 -11.25 5.55
CA PHE A 44 -0.05 -10.52 4.37
C PHE A 44 -0.16 -9.02 4.65
N GLU A 45 -0.69 -8.64 5.80
CA GLU A 45 -0.75 -7.24 6.24
C GLU A 45 0.65 -6.61 6.36
N GLN A 46 1.62 -7.33 6.93
CA GLN A 46 3.01 -6.88 7.00
C GLN A 46 3.63 -6.66 5.61
N HIS A 47 3.34 -7.53 4.64
CA HIS A 47 3.78 -7.34 3.26
C HIS A 47 3.11 -6.13 2.62
N GLY A 48 1.81 -5.92 2.87
CA GLY A 48 1.11 -4.73 2.43
C GLY A 48 1.72 -3.44 2.97
N LEU A 49 1.98 -3.37 4.27
CA LEU A 49 2.63 -2.21 4.91
C LEU A 49 4.05 -1.97 4.36
N LYS A 50 4.82 -3.04 4.15
CA LYS A 50 6.15 -2.95 3.55
C LYS A 50 6.11 -2.33 2.16
N TYR A 51 5.02 -2.52 1.42
CA TYR A 51 4.82 -1.97 0.09
C TYR A 51 4.25 -0.55 0.14
N VAL A 52 3.22 -0.31 0.95
CA VAL A 52 2.51 0.98 1.03
C VAL A 52 3.42 2.10 1.54
N THR A 53 4.29 1.84 2.51
CA THR A 53 5.16 2.86 3.10
C THR A 53 6.04 3.60 2.07
N PRO A 54 6.81 2.93 1.20
CA PRO A 54 7.60 3.62 0.17
C PRO A 54 6.74 4.27 -0.92
N ILE A 55 5.56 3.72 -1.23
CA ILE A 55 4.64 4.37 -2.18
C ILE A 55 4.11 5.69 -1.63
N GLN A 56 3.80 5.77 -0.33
CA GLN A 56 3.39 7.03 0.30
C GLN A 56 4.52 8.07 0.28
N LYS A 57 5.77 7.63 0.43
CA LYS A 57 6.93 8.51 0.26
C LYS A 57 7.00 9.03 -1.17
N LEU A 58 6.90 8.16 -2.17
CA LEU A 58 6.85 8.54 -3.59
C LEU A 58 5.71 9.54 -3.85
N LEU A 59 4.52 9.27 -3.35
CA LEU A 59 3.35 10.16 -3.49
C LEU A 59 3.65 11.58 -2.98
N LYS A 60 4.24 11.68 -1.79
CA LYS A 60 4.65 12.95 -1.20
C LYS A 60 5.69 13.66 -2.07
N ASP A 61 6.68 12.93 -2.56
CA ASP A 61 7.78 13.50 -3.32
C ASP A 61 7.33 13.98 -4.71
N ILE A 62 6.40 13.27 -5.37
CA ILE A 62 5.71 13.73 -6.59
C ILE A 62 4.92 15.03 -6.33
N GLN A 63 4.18 15.13 -5.22
CA GLN A 63 3.45 16.35 -4.86
C GLN A 63 4.39 17.54 -4.64
N GLN A 64 5.51 17.33 -3.96
CA GLN A 64 6.52 18.36 -3.72
C GLN A 64 7.18 18.80 -5.04
N HIS A 65 7.53 17.85 -5.90
CA HIS A 65 8.11 18.12 -7.22
C HIS A 65 7.14 18.94 -8.08
N ARG A 66 5.84 18.58 -8.12
CA ARG A 66 4.82 19.39 -8.80
C ARG A 66 4.79 20.83 -8.31
N GLY A 67 4.83 21.03 -6.97
CA GLY A 67 4.85 22.37 -6.38
C GLY A 67 6.09 23.16 -6.79
N LEU A 68 7.27 22.55 -6.74
CA LEU A 68 8.52 23.18 -7.16
C LEU A 68 8.53 23.51 -8.65
N THR A 69 8.03 22.60 -9.49
CA THR A 69 7.90 22.82 -10.93
C THR A 69 6.96 23.98 -11.23
N SER A 70 5.84 24.10 -10.51
CA SER A 70 4.91 25.21 -10.68
C SER A 70 5.55 26.55 -10.33
N ILE A 71 6.33 26.63 -9.26
CA ILE A 71 7.06 27.83 -8.85
C ILE A 71 8.13 28.20 -9.89
N TYR A 72 8.87 27.20 -10.41
CA TYR A 72 9.90 27.39 -11.44
C TYR A 72 9.29 27.94 -12.74
N LEU A 73 8.23 27.28 -13.24
CA LEU A 73 7.53 27.68 -14.47
C LEU A 73 6.81 29.02 -14.30
N GLY A 74 6.45 29.42 -13.07
CA GLY A 74 5.95 30.74 -12.72
C GLY A 74 7.00 31.86 -12.73
N GLY A 75 8.28 31.52 -13.08
CA GLY A 75 9.37 32.49 -13.24
C GLY A 75 10.40 32.51 -12.11
N ASN A 76 10.21 31.79 -11.02
CA ASN A 76 11.21 31.72 -9.94
C ASN A 76 12.25 30.63 -10.22
N THR A 77 13.28 30.97 -10.98
CA THR A 77 14.35 30.05 -11.38
C THR A 77 15.27 29.62 -10.22
N SER A 78 15.20 30.27 -9.05
CA SER A 78 16.04 29.91 -7.89
C SER A 78 15.68 28.52 -7.32
N THR A 79 14.51 27.98 -7.66
CA THR A 79 14.05 26.66 -7.21
C THR A 79 14.64 25.49 -8.02
N MET A 80 15.42 25.74 -9.08
CA MET A 80 15.97 24.70 -9.96
C MET A 80 16.78 23.63 -9.20
N GLY A 81 17.63 24.05 -8.25
CA GLY A 81 18.42 23.11 -7.45
C GLY A 81 17.57 22.19 -6.59
N ALA A 82 16.53 22.72 -5.96
CA ALA A 82 15.58 21.94 -5.16
C ALA A 82 14.75 20.99 -6.06
N LEU A 83 14.36 21.45 -7.24
CA LEU A 83 13.62 20.66 -8.22
C LEU A 83 14.44 19.45 -8.71
N THR A 84 15.70 19.67 -9.07
CA THR A 84 16.62 18.61 -9.49
C THR A 84 16.87 17.61 -8.36
N SER A 85 17.09 18.08 -7.13
CA SER A 85 17.25 17.21 -5.97
C SER A 85 16.02 16.35 -5.74
N LYS A 86 14.83 16.94 -5.82
CA LYS A 86 13.57 16.20 -5.64
C LYS A 86 13.33 15.19 -6.77
N GLY A 87 13.67 15.51 -8.00
CA GLY A 87 13.63 14.56 -9.11
C GLY A 87 14.52 13.33 -8.88
N ASN A 88 15.72 13.53 -8.34
CA ASN A 88 16.62 12.43 -7.98
C ASN A 88 16.08 11.58 -6.82
N GLU A 89 15.41 12.18 -5.84
CA GLU A 89 14.74 11.45 -4.75
C GLU A 89 13.62 10.56 -5.30
N ILE A 90 12.81 11.05 -6.23
CA ILE A 90 11.74 10.28 -6.89
C ILE A 90 12.33 9.10 -7.69
N ASP A 91 13.46 9.30 -8.40
CA ASP A 91 14.13 8.21 -9.09
C ASP A 91 14.58 7.10 -8.12
N GLN A 92 15.06 7.47 -6.93
CA GLN A 92 15.42 6.51 -5.88
C GLN A 92 14.19 5.80 -5.29
N ASP A 93 13.08 6.50 -5.13
CA ASP A 93 11.83 5.92 -4.66
C ASP A 93 11.29 4.87 -5.64
N PHE A 94 11.35 5.14 -6.95
CA PHE A 94 11.00 4.14 -7.96
C PHE A 94 11.93 2.93 -7.93
N ALA A 95 13.24 3.13 -7.78
CA ALA A 95 14.19 2.02 -7.67
C ALA A 95 13.91 1.13 -6.44
N GLU A 96 13.53 1.72 -5.31
CA GLU A 96 13.14 0.97 -4.12
C GLU A 96 11.80 0.23 -4.34
N LEU A 97 10.83 0.85 -5.01
CA LEU A 97 9.56 0.20 -5.34
C LEU A 97 9.74 -0.98 -6.30
N GLU A 98 10.60 -0.86 -7.33
CA GLU A 98 10.96 -1.96 -8.22
C GLU A 98 11.55 -3.14 -7.45
N ARG A 99 12.43 -2.86 -6.47
CA ARG A 99 13.01 -3.89 -5.61
C ARG A 99 11.94 -4.60 -4.78
N ILE A 100 11.01 -3.86 -4.21
CA ILE A 100 9.91 -4.41 -3.40
C ILE A 100 8.93 -5.18 -4.29
N ASP A 101 8.59 -4.67 -5.46
CA ASP A 101 7.72 -5.36 -6.43
C ASP A 101 8.32 -6.70 -6.85
N ALA A 102 9.62 -6.75 -7.09
CA ALA A 102 10.32 -7.99 -7.40
C ALA A 102 10.29 -8.99 -6.23
N GLU A 103 10.35 -8.51 -4.98
CA GLU A 103 10.38 -9.35 -3.78
C GLU A 103 9.00 -9.88 -3.39
N ILE A 104 7.99 -9.01 -3.33
CA ILE A 104 6.69 -9.34 -2.75
C ILE A 104 5.48 -9.12 -3.67
N GLY A 105 5.65 -8.50 -4.85
CA GLY A 105 4.57 -8.20 -5.78
C GLY A 105 3.79 -9.44 -6.22
N SER A 106 4.49 -10.56 -6.45
CA SER A 106 3.85 -11.84 -6.77
C SER A 106 3.09 -12.45 -5.60
N LEU A 107 3.55 -12.25 -4.36
CA LEU A 107 2.90 -12.75 -3.14
C LEU A 107 1.56 -12.03 -2.91
N LEU A 108 1.52 -10.73 -3.15
CA LEU A 108 0.32 -9.91 -3.02
C LEU A 108 -0.57 -9.96 -4.28
N ARG A 109 -0.14 -10.66 -5.34
CA ARG A 109 -0.85 -10.71 -6.63
C ARG A 109 -1.09 -9.33 -7.25
N VAL A 110 -0.19 -8.38 -6.97
CA VAL A 110 -0.21 -7.02 -7.56
C VAL A 110 0.63 -6.96 -8.82
N LYS A 111 1.47 -7.97 -9.06
CA LYS A 111 2.34 -8.05 -10.23
C LYS A 111 1.50 -8.26 -11.50
N SER A 112 1.56 -7.29 -12.41
CA SER A 112 1.01 -7.35 -13.77
C SER A 112 2.15 -7.25 -14.80
N GLU A 113 1.89 -7.48 -16.06
CA GLU A 113 2.83 -7.22 -17.14
C GLU A 113 2.16 -6.30 -18.19
N PRO A 114 2.64 -5.03 -18.35
CA PRO A 114 3.73 -4.43 -17.58
C PRO A 114 3.35 -4.25 -16.10
N SER A 115 4.38 -4.15 -15.23
CA SER A 115 4.17 -3.86 -13.81
C SER A 115 3.59 -2.44 -13.68
N ARG A 116 2.66 -2.23 -12.73
CA ARG A 116 2.16 -0.89 -12.42
C ARG A 116 3.25 0.07 -11.98
N VAL A 117 4.30 -0.44 -11.35
CA VAL A 117 5.48 0.35 -10.97
C VAL A 117 6.19 0.84 -12.23
N ASP A 118 6.35 -0.04 -13.25
CA ASP A 118 6.99 0.34 -14.53
C ASP A 118 6.14 1.37 -15.29
N GLU A 119 4.81 1.23 -15.29
CA GLU A 119 3.91 2.21 -15.90
C GLU A 119 4.05 3.58 -15.26
N MET A 120 3.96 3.67 -13.92
CA MET A 120 4.13 4.92 -13.18
C MET A 120 5.51 5.53 -13.36
N LYS A 121 6.56 4.70 -13.43
CA LYS A 121 7.93 5.15 -13.70
C LYS A 121 8.07 5.71 -15.11
N SER A 122 7.40 5.11 -16.10
CA SER A 122 7.35 5.64 -17.48
C SER A 122 6.68 7.01 -17.53
N GLU A 123 5.54 7.18 -16.85
CA GLU A 123 4.86 8.48 -16.73
C GLU A 123 5.76 9.54 -16.07
N TRP A 124 6.48 9.16 -15.01
CA TRP A 124 7.46 10.04 -14.38
C TRP A 124 8.58 10.44 -15.35
N PHE A 125 9.11 9.50 -16.12
CA PHE A 125 10.15 9.77 -17.09
C PHE A 125 9.68 10.72 -18.21
N GLU A 126 8.43 10.60 -18.65
CA GLU A 126 7.82 11.53 -19.62
C GLU A 126 7.75 12.96 -19.07
N ILE A 127 7.37 13.12 -17.79
CA ILE A 127 7.37 14.43 -17.12
C ILE A 127 8.77 15.04 -17.11
N LYS A 128 9.80 14.26 -16.73
CA LYS A 128 11.20 14.71 -16.74
C LYS A 128 11.65 15.12 -18.13
N GLN A 129 11.39 14.30 -19.15
CA GLN A 129 11.75 14.63 -20.53
C GLN A 129 11.07 15.91 -21.02
N ALA A 130 9.80 16.08 -20.72
CA ALA A 130 9.06 17.28 -21.11
C ALA A 130 9.65 18.53 -20.44
N PHE A 131 10.05 18.42 -19.17
CA PHE A 131 10.73 19.50 -18.45
C PHE A 131 12.08 19.82 -19.08
N ASP A 132 12.93 18.84 -19.31
CA ASP A 132 14.30 19.02 -19.88
C ASP A 132 14.27 19.62 -21.28
N LYS A 133 13.26 19.29 -22.09
CA LYS A 133 13.04 19.86 -23.42
C LYS A 133 12.41 21.26 -23.42
N GLY A 134 12.07 21.81 -22.23
CA GLY A 134 11.35 23.09 -22.12
C GLY A 134 9.93 23.04 -22.69
N ALA A 135 9.37 21.86 -22.88
CA ALA A 135 8.04 21.66 -23.45
C ALA A 135 6.92 21.66 -22.38
N LEU A 136 7.30 21.69 -21.11
CA LEU A 136 6.34 21.63 -19.99
C LEU A 136 5.80 23.03 -19.69
N THR A 137 4.50 23.22 -19.85
CA THR A 137 3.80 24.44 -19.40
C THR A 137 3.30 24.26 -17.97
N LEU A 138 2.91 25.34 -17.30
CA LEU A 138 2.34 25.30 -15.96
C LEU A 138 1.10 24.37 -15.90
N GLU A 139 0.20 24.50 -16.88
CA GLU A 139 -1.01 23.68 -16.98
C GLU A 139 -0.71 22.21 -17.27
N SER A 140 0.16 21.92 -18.28
CA SER A 140 0.52 20.54 -18.62
C SER A 140 1.27 19.87 -17.49
N SER A 141 2.15 20.58 -16.78
CA SER A 141 2.85 20.09 -15.60
C SER A 141 1.87 19.70 -14.50
N PHE A 142 0.94 20.60 -14.17
CA PHE A 142 -0.05 20.33 -13.15
C PHE A 142 -0.88 19.06 -13.48
N ARG A 143 -1.33 18.94 -14.73
CA ARG A 143 -2.13 17.80 -15.18
C ARG A 143 -1.34 16.50 -15.10
N THR A 144 -0.16 16.42 -15.72
CA THR A 144 0.62 15.17 -15.79
C THR A 144 1.04 14.67 -14.40
N HIS A 145 1.45 15.56 -13.49
CA HIS A 145 1.74 15.19 -12.11
C HIS A 145 0.48 14.74 -11.35
N THR A 146 -0.68 15.35 -11.65
CA THR A 146 -1.95 14.95 -11.01
C THR A 146 -2.39 13.57 -11.47
N ASP A 147 -2.23 13.26 -12.78
CA ASP A 147 -2.54 11.96 -13.35
C ASP A 147 -1.64 10.86 -12.73
N LEU A 148 -0.31 11.07 -12.70
CA LEU A 148 0.64 10.16 -12.05
C LEU A 148 0.28 9.94 -10.57
N ARG A 149 -0.01 11.01 -9.84
CA ARG A 149 -0.44 10.93 -8.44
C ARG A 149 -1.71 10.07 -8.28
N GLN A 150 -2.68 10.23 -9.18
CA GLN A 150 -3.92 9.45 -9.12
C GLN A 150 -3.64 7.96 -9.33
N ASN A 151 -2.74 7.62 -10.25
CA ASN A 151 -2.31 6.24 -10.50
C ASN A 151 -1.60 5.65 -9.27
N ILE A 152 -0.79 6.45 -8.57
CA ILE A 152 -0.14 6.04 -7.32
C ILE A 152 -1.20 5.74 -6.23
N ILE A 153 -2.22 6.59 -6.07
CA ILE A 153 -3.29 6.36 -5.09
C ILE A 153 -4.07 5.08 -5.41
N PHE A 154 -4.47 4.88 -6.66
CA PHE A 154 -5.16 3.64 -7.06
C PHE A 154 -4.31 2.40 -6.80
N PHE A 155 -2.99 2.52 -6.92
CA PHE A 155 -2.10 1.42 -6.62
C PHE A 155 -2.00 1.14 -5.12
N ILE A 156 -2.00 2.18 -4.27
CA ILE A 156 -2.09 2.04 -2.80
C ILE A 156 -3.36 1.28 -2.42
N ASP A 157 -4.51 1.68 -2.99
CA ASP A 157 -5.80 1.05 -2.72
C ASP A 157 -5.78 -0.44 -3.12
N ASP A 158 -5.24 -0.76 -4.31
CA ASP A 158 -5.13 -2.14 -4.80
C ASP A 158 -4.25 -3.02 -3.89
N ILE A 159 -3.14 -2.46 -3.37
CA ILE A 159 -2.28 -3.15 -2.41
C ILE A 159 -3.00 -3.35 -1.08
N ALA A 160 -3.69 -2.33 -0.58
CA ALA A 160 -4.45 -2.42 0.67
C ALA A 160 -5.52 -3.51 0.61
N ASP A 161 -6.26 -3.59 -0.49
CA ASP A 161 -7.28 -4.61 -0.73
C ASP A 161 -6.66 -6.02 -0.80
N LYS A 162 -5.57 -6.19 -1.53
CA LYS A 162 -4.93 -7.48 -1.74
C LYS A 162 -4.13 -7.99 -0.55
N SER A 163 -3.73 -7.10 0.35
CA SER A 163 -2.99 -7.43 1.58
C SER A 163 -3.87 -7.58 2.81
N ASP A 164 -5.19 -7.51 2.65
CA ASP A 164 -6.17 -7.53 3.75
C ASP A 164 -5.99 -6.37 4.77
N LEU A 165 -5.21 -5.33 4.43
CA LEU A 165 -4.98 -4.16 5.30
C LEU A 165 -6.27 -3.40 5.66
N GLY A 166 -7.30 -3.48 4.79
CA GLY A 166 -8.62 -2.88 5.03
C GLY A 166 -9.58 -3.75 5.84
N LEU A 167 -9.26 -5.03 6.08
CA LEU A 167 -10.14 -6.02 6.71
C LEU A 167 -9.80 -6.28 8.19
N GLU A 168 -9.02 -5.40 8.83
CA GLU A 168 -8.64 -5.61 10.22
C GLU A 168 -9.85 -5.80 11.14
N ARG A 169 -9.78 -6.83 11.99
CA ARG A 169 -10.85 -7.24 12.92
C ARG A 169 -11.02 -6.30 14.11
N HIS A 170 -10.05 -5.41 14.35
CA HIS A 170 -10.10 -4.40 15.40
C HIS A 170 -10.50 -3.06 14.79
N LEU A 171 -11.69 -2.59 15.12
CA LEU A 171 -12.25 -1.32 14.64
C LEU A 171 -11.28 -0.14 14.79
N ASP A 172 -10.51 -0.10 15.87
CA ASP A 172 -9.58 1.00 16.13
C ASP A 172 -8.42 1.04 15.12
N THR A 173 -7.90 -0.12 14.72
CA THR A 173 -6.78 -0.23 13.76
C THR A 173 -7.26 -0.05 12.33
N SER A 174 -8.46 -0.55 11.99
CA SER A 174 -9.05 -0.34 10.65
C SER A 174 -9.33 1.14 10.37
N TYR A 175 -9.80 1.91 11.36
CA TYR A 175 -9.95 3.35 11.22
C TYR A 175 -8.62 4.08 11.03
N LEU A 176 -7.56 3.67 11.75
CA LEU A 176 -6.22 4.25 11.59
C LEU A 176 -5.68 3.96 10.19
N ILE A 177 -5.82 2.75 9.69
CA ILE A 177 -5.40 2.35 8.35
C ILE A 177 -6.17 3.14 7.28
N GLU A 178 -7.51 3.23 7.38
CA GLU A 178 -8.32 4.02 6.47
C GLU A 178 -7.90 5.49 6.45
N ILE A 179 -7.67 6.09 7.63
CA ILE A 179 -7.20 7.47 7.72
C ILE A 179 -5.84 7.62 7.05
N PHE A 180 -4.90 6.73 7.34
CA PHE A 180 -3.53 6.82 6.83
C PHE A 180 -3.43 6.57 5.32
N ILE A 181 -4.16 5.57 4.82
CA ILE A 181 -4.11 5.15 3.41
C ILE A 181 -5.01 6.04 2.55
N ASN A 182 -6.23 6.32 2.99
CA ASN A 182 -7.25 6.95 2.13
C ASN A 182 -7.45 8.44 2.43
N ARG A 183 -7.49 8.85 3.71
CA ARG A 183 -7.88 10.22 4.06
C ARG A 183 -6.71 11.22 4.02
N ILE A 184 -5.57 10.86 4.60
CA ILE A 184 -4.41 11.77 4.65
C ILE A 184 -3.89 12.09 3.24
N PRO A 185 -3.71 11.15 2.31
CA PRO A 185 -3.29 11.46 0.95
C PRO A 185 -4.25 12.40 0.22
N VAL A 186 -5.57 12.20 0.37
CA VAL A 186 -6.59 13.05 -0.26
C VAL A 186 -6.58 14.46 0.33
N ILE A 187 -6.47 14.60 1.66
CA ILE A 187 -6.39 15.90 2.32
C ILE A 187 -5.11 16.63 1.88
N SER A 188 -3.97 15.94 1.91
CA SER A 188 -2.69 16.48 1.47
C SER A 188 -2.75 16.99 0.03
N GLU A 189 -3.41 16.24 -0.85
CA GLU A 189 -3.59 16.63 -2.24
C GLU A 189 -4.48 17.87 -2.39
N ASN A 190 -5.64 17.89 -1.75
CA ASN A 190 -6.53 19.05 -1.80
C ASN A 190 -5.82 20.32 -1.32
N MET A 191 -5.01 20.23 -0.26
CA MET A 191 -4.20 21.34 0.22
C MET A 191 -3.13 21.76 -0.80
N ALA A 192 -2.49 20.79 -1.47
CA ALA A 192 -1.50 21.06 -2.50
C ALA A 192 -2.13 21.72 -3.74
N GLN A 193 -3.31 21.26 -4.16
CA GLN A 193 -4.07 21.87 -5.27
C GLN A 193 -4.50 23.30 -4.95
N LEU A 194 -5.02 23.57 -3.75
CA LEU A 194 -5.38 24.91 -3.32
C LEU A 194 -4.16 25.87 -3.34
N ARG A 195 -3.00 25.38 -2.95
CA ARG A 195 -1.76 26.18 -2.97
C ARG A 195 -1.36 26.53 -4.41
N VAL A 196 -1.42 25.58 -5.34
CA VAL A 196 -1.10 25.84 -6.75
C VAL A 196 -2.15 26.74 -7.40
N SER A 197 -3.45 26.52 -7.12
CA SER A 197 -4.52 27.38 -7.62
C SER A 197 -4.39 28.81 -7.12
N GLY A 198 -3.94 29.01 -5.87
CA GLY A 198 -3.65 30.35 -5.34
C GLY A 198 -2.48 31.05 -6.05
N LEU A 199 -1.51 30.30 -6.59
CA LEU A 199 -0.41 30.84 -7.39
C LEU A 199 -0.82 31.18 -8.84
N MET A 200 -1.94 30.63 -9.33
CA MET A 200 -2.45 30.87 -10.68
C MET A 200 -3.45 32.04 -10.76
N LEU A 201 -3.85 32.64 -9.63
CA LEU A 201 -4.73 33.81 -9.64
C LEU A 201 -3.90 35.02 -10.08
N PRO A 202 -4.36 35.78 -11.11
CA PRO A 202 -3.74 37.07 -11.47
C PRO A 202 -3.92 38.08 -10.31
N GLU A 203 -2.88 38.86 -10.06
CA GLU A 203 -2.95 40.02 -9.14
C GLU A 203 -3.95 41.08 -9.62
#